data_620a5ad0ec9a48c837d38f5d703a1bce
#
_entry.id   620a5ad0ec9a48c837d38f5d703a1bce
#
_cell.length_a   1.000
_cell.length_b   1.000
_cell.length_c   1.000
_cell.angle_alpha   90.00
_cell.angle_beta   90.00
_cell.angle_gamma   90.00
#
_symmetry.space_group_name_H-M   'P 1'
#
loop_
_entity.id
_entity.type
_entity.pdbx_description
1 polymer ?
#
loop_
_entity_poly.entity_id
_entity_poly.type
_entity_poly.pdbx_seq_one_letter_code
_entity_poly.pdbx_strand_id
1 'polypeptide(L)'
;MPMHQGWMEKRQFERVDAAIKVAYRVIPKSELVKYLTDSAYRESTTDRLPELSKKSPTMSAVTKDISMGGLSVMGETEFPPDSALEVFLYLPAYPSPITMIAEIVRTQTTGSSLGDMFRAGLKILAINKQDINRLDRFLLAEKIRKHSGGT
;
A
#
# COMPACT_ATOMS: atom_id res chain seq x y z
N MET A 1 16.48 20.11 15.07
CA MET A 1 15.17 20.66 15.32
C MET A 1 14.10 19.62 15.11
N PRO A 2 13.60 19.06 16.20
CA PRO A 2 12.63 17.95 16.06
C PRO A 2 11.37 18.33 15.30
N MET A 3 10.86 19.53 15.49
CA MET A 3 9.65 19.95 14.81
C MET A 3 9.83 20.03 13.30
N HIS A 4 11.00 20.49 12.89
CA HIS A 4 11.29 20.55 11.45
C HIS A 4 11.37 19.19 10.82
N GLN A 5 11.93 18.23 11.54
CA GLN A 5 12.06 16.88 11.02
C GLN A 5 10.70 16.23 10.78
N GLY A 6 9.80 16.35 11.74
CA GLY A 6 8.46 15.79 11.58
C GLY A 6 7.70 16.43 10.43
N TRP A 7 7.88 17.72 10.27
CA TRP A 7 7.24 18.44 9.19
C TRP A 7 7.80 18.01 7.84
N MET A 8 9.11 17.83 7.76
CA MET A 8 9.76 17.41 6.52
C MET A 8 9.41 15.97 6.16
N GLU A 9 9.25 15.11 7.16
CA GLU A 9 8.85 13.75 6.90
C GLU A 9 7.50 13.68 6.22
N LYS A 10 6.55 14.51 6.65
CA LYS A 10 5.26 14.55 6.01
C LYS A 10 5.37 14.97 4.56
N ARG A 11 6.29 15.85 4.25
CA ARG A 11 6.50 16.30 2.89
C ARG A 11 7.19 15.28 2.02
N GLN A 12 8.08 14.48 2.62
CA GLN A 12 8.77 13.42 1.88
C GLN A 12 7.80 12.40 1.32
N PHE A 13 6.69 12.19 2.03
CA PHE A 13 5.70 11.21 1.62
C PHE A 13 4.48 11.90 1.04
N GLU A 14 4.75 12.74 0.05
CA GLU A 14 3.67 13.42 -0.66
C GLU A 14 2.75 12.42 -1.33
N ARG A 15 1.44 12.64 -1.17
CA ARG A 15 0.44 11.74 -1.71
C ARG A 15 0.06 12.13 -3.13
N VAL A 16 -0.12 11.11 -3.94
CA VAL A 16 -0.55 11.26 -5.32
C VAL A 16 -1.90 10.59 -5.47
N ASP A 17 -2.88 11.31 -5.97
CA ASP A 17 -4.19 10.73 -6.25
C ASP A 17 -4.07 9.82 -7.46
N ALA A 18 -4.40 8.56 -7.26
CA ALA A 18 -4.35 7.58 -8.33
C ALA A 18 -5.24 6.40 -7.98
N ALA A 19 -6.07 6.01 -8.92
CA ALA A 19 -6.97 4.86 -8.77
C ALA A 19 -6.30 3.64 -9.36
N ILE A 20 -5.66 2.85 -8.52
CA ILE A 20 -4.89 1.68 -8.92
C ILE A 20 -5.51 0.43 -8.33
N LYS A 21 -5.64 -0.60 -9.15
CA LYS A 21 -6.17 -1.88 -8.69
C LYS A 21 -5.24 -2.51 -7.67
N VAL A 22 -5.83 -3.02 -6.61
CA VAL A 22 -5.11 -3.66 -5.50
C VAL A 22 -5.75 -5.01 -5.23
N ALA A 23 -4.92 -6.00 -4.97
CA ALA A 23 -5.34 -7.23 -4.33
C ALA A 23 -4.64 -7.30 -2.98
N TYR A 24 -5.29 -7.90 -1.99
CA TYR A 24 -4.67 -7.98 -0.68
C TYR A 24 -5.12 -9.23 0.06
N ARG A 25 -4.30 -9.63 1.02
CA ARG A 25 -4.60 -10.70 1.96
C ARG A 25 -4.38 -10.20 3.36
N VAL A 26 -5.25 -10.62 4.28
CA VAL A 26 -5.09 -10.25 5.69
C VAL A 26 -4.01 -11.12 6.30
N ILE A 27 -3.08 -10.50 7.01
CA ILE A 27 -2.02 -11.19 7.72
C ILE A 27 -2.38 -11.20 9.20
N PRO A 28 -2.58 -12.39 9.79
CA PRO A 28 -2.84 -12.46 11.23
C PRO A 28 -1.69 -11.89 12.04
N LYS A 29 -2.00 -11.23 13.14
CA LYS A 29 -0.96 -10.64 13.99
C LYS A 29 0.10 -11.63 14.41
N SER A 30 -0.31 -12.88 14.68
CA SER A 30 0.61 -13.91 15.10
C SER A 30 1.65 -14.23 14.03
N GLU A 31 1.36 -13.93 12.78
CA GLU A 31 2.26 -14.22 11.67
C GLU A 31 3.00 -12.99 11.18
N LEU A 32 2.55 -11.82 11.57
CA LEU A 32 3.16 -10.57 11.13
C LEU A 32 4.62 -10.47 11.52
N VAL A 33 4.95 -10.89 12.73
CA VAL A 33 6.33 -10.85 13.21
C VAL A 33 7.25 -11.67 12.32
N LYS A 34 6.78 -12.82 11.86
CA LYS A 34 7.55 -13.65 10.93
C LYS A 34 7.90 -12.90 9.66
N TYR A 35 6.91 -12.23 9.08
CA TYR A 35 7.13 -11.47 7.87
C TYR A 35 8.13 -10.34 8.10
N LEU A 36 7.98 -9.62 9.19
CA LEU A 36 8.79 -8.44 9.44
C LEU A 36 10.21 -8.76 9.87
N THR A 37 10.41 -9.92 10.51
CA THR A 37 11.75 -10.33 10.94
C THR A 37 12.48 -11.13 9.87
N ASP A 38 11.79 -11.54 8.83
CA ASP A 38 12.43 -12.25 7.72
C ASP A 38 13.30 -11.25 6.97
N SER A 39 14.62 -11.39 7.13
CA SER A 39 15.56 -10.48 6.48
C SER A 39 15.46 -10.59 4.96
N ALA A 40 15.10 -11.76 4.45
CA ALA A 40 14.94 -11.94 3.01
C ALA A 40 13.82 -11.08 2.46
N TYR A 41 12.75 -10.90 3.23
CA TYR A 41 11.65 -10.04 2.79
C TYR A 41 12.02 -8.56 2.88
N ARG A 42 12.64 -8.18 4.00
CA ARG A 42 12.94 -6.76 4.26
C ARG A 42 14.03 -6.21 3.37
N GLU A 43 15.02 -7.03 3.05
CA GLU A 43 16.18 -6.58 2.29
C GLU A 43 16.25 -7.23 0.92
N SER A 44 15.31 -8.07 0.63
CA SER A 44 15.38 -8.94 -0.53
C SER A 44 15.25 -8.19 -1.83
N THR A 45 16.00 -8.66 -2.80
CA THR A 45 15.78 -8.31 -4.19
C THR A 45 14.94 -9.36 -4.89
N THR A 46 14.49 -10.37 -4.16
CA THR A 46 13.64 -11.40 -4.74
C THR A 46 12.18 -11.03 -4.60
N ASP A 47 11.38 -11.51 -5.50
CA ASP A 47 9.94 -11.27 -5.47
C ASP A 47 9.17 -12.44 -4.86
N ARG A 48 9.87 -13.31 -4.14
CA ARG A 48 9.24 -14.49 -3.54
C ARG A 48 8.45 -14.08 -2.31
N LEU A 49 7.20 -14.44 -2.29
CA LEU A 49 6.33 -14.22 -1.15
C LEU A 49 6.41 -15.41 -0.21
N PRO A 50 6.23 -15.17 1.10
CA PRO A 50 6.15 -16.29 2.04
C PRO A 50 5.04 -17.25 1.64
N GLU A 51 5.24 -18.53 1.95
CA GLU A 51 4.27 -19.56 1.63
C GLU A 51 2.90 -19.29 2.23
N LEU A 52 2.89 -18.60 3.34
CA LEU A 52 1.66 -18.31 4.06
C LEU A 52 0.64 -17.54 3.23
N SER A 53 1.11 -16.68 2.36
CA SER A 53 0.24 -15.83 1.56
C SER A 53 -0.66 -16.64 0.62
N LYS A 54 -0.28 -17.86 0.32
CA LYS A 54 -1.04 -18.68 -0.61
C LYS A 54 -2.27 -19.32 0.02
N LYS A 55 -2.37 -19.29 1.35
CA LYS A 55 -3.46 -19.96 2.07
C LYS A 55 -4.68 -19.10 2.25
N SER A 56 -4.54 -17.79 2.16
CA SER A 56 -5.65 -16.87 2.39
C SER A 56 -6.23 -16.41 1.06
N PRO A 57 -7.54 -16.20 1.02
CA PRO A 57 -8.13 -15.66 -0.21
C PRO A 57 -7.68 -14.23 -0.45
N THR A 58 -7.60 -13.88 -1.72
CA THR A 58 -7.25 -12.53 -2.12
C THR A 58 -8.51 -11.69 -2.25
N MET A 59 -8.48 -10.51 -1.67
CA MET A 59 -9.56 -9.54 -1.76
C MET A 59 -9.17 -8.45 -2.72
N SER A 60 -10.14 -7.76 -3.28
CA SER A 60 -9.92 -6.68 -4.23
C SER A 60 -10.25 -5.33 -3.62
N ALA A 61 -9.47 -4.32 -4.02
CA ALA A 61 -9.72 -2.94 -3.63
C ALA A 61 -9.13 -2.01 -4.69
N VAL A 62 -9.32 -0.72 -4.49
CA VAL A 62 -8.78 0.30 -5.38
C VAL A 62 -8.14 1.36 -4.51
N THR A 63 -6.99 1.88 -4.92
CA THR A 63 -6.36 2.97 -4.18
C THR A 63 -7.11 4.27 -4.44
N LYS A 64 -7.05 5.16 -3.48
CA LYS A 64 -7.49 6.53 -3.63
C LYS A 64 -6.29 7.45 -3.80
N ASP A 65 -5.28 7.22 -2.99
CA ASP A 65 -4.02 7.94 -3.11
C ASP A 65 -2.88 7.03 -2.66
N ILE A 66 -1.69 7.37 -3.11
CA ILE A 66 -0.48 6.58 -2.87
C ILE A 66 0.66 7.51 -2.55
N SER A 67 1.52 7.11 -1.61
CA SER A 67 2.77 7.80 -1.30
C SER A 67 3.85 6.77 -1.06
N MET A 68 5.08 7.23 -0.86
CA MET A 68 6.18 6.33 -0.52
C MET A 68 6.02 5.71 0.87
N GLY A 69 5.20 6.30 1.73
CA GLY A 69 5.01 5.80 3.09
C GLY A 69 3.74 5.00 3.29
N GLY A 70 2.79 5.10 2.39
CA GLY A 70 1.52 4.42 2.57
C GLY A 70 0.54 4.70 1.46
N LEU A 71 -0.66 4.18 1.62
CA LEU A 71 -1.71 4.37 0.62
C LEU A 71 -3.08 4.30 1.30
N SER A 72 -4.06 4.92 0.64
CA SER A 72 -5.45 4.79 1.03
C SER A 72 -6.13 3.88 0.03
N VAL A 73 -6.92 2.94 0.54
CA VAL A 73 -7.63 1.99 -0.31
C VAL A 73 -9.12 2.01 0.00
N MET A 74 -9.90 1.58 -0.96
CA MET A 74 -11.36 1.52 -0.83
C MET A 74 -11.84 0.23 -1.43
N GLY A 75 -12.76 -0.44 -0.74
CA GLY A 75 -13.31 -1.70 -1.21
C GLY A 75 -14.67 -1.98 -0.63
N GLU A 76 -15.25 -3.08 -1.08
CA GLU A 76 -16.60 -3.48 -0.68
C GLU A 76 -16.60 -4.36 0.57
N THR A 77 -15.45 -4.77 1.04
CA THR A 77 -15.29 -5.61 2.22
C THR A 77 -14.65 -4.82 3.34
N GLU A 78 -15.16 -4.99 4.53
CA GLU A 78 -14.63 -4.31 5.71
C GLU A 78 -13.19 -4.71 5.96
N PHE A 79 -12.35 -3.72 6.26
CA PHE A 79 -10.95 -3.97 6.60
C PHE A 79 -10.86 -4.21 8.10
N PRO A 80 -10.26 -5.35 8.53
CA PRO A 80 -10.17 -5.64 9.96
C PRO A 80 -9.19 -4.67 10.63
N PRO A 81 -9.65 -3.91 11.63
CA PRO A 81 -8.75 -2.98 12.33
C PRO A 81 -7.65 -3.73 13.05
N ASP A 82 -6.54 -3.04 13.29
CA ASP A 82 -5.38 -3.60 14.00
C ASP A 82 -4.79 -4.82 13.32
N SER A 83 -4.92 -4.88 12.00
CA SER A 83 -4.38 -5.98 11.20
C SER A 83 -3.36 -5.45 10.21
N ALA A 84 -2.65 -6.36 9.60
CA ALA A 84 -1.75 -6.06 8.50
C ALA A 84 -2.25 -6.73 7.24
N LEU A 85 -1.81 -6.22 6.10
CA LEU A 85 -2.19 -6.74 4.80
C LEU A 85 -0.93 -7.02 3.99
N GLU A 86 -0.97 -8.10 3.24
CA GLU A 86 -0.05 -8.29 2.14
C GLU A 86 -0.73 -7.66 0.93
N VAL A 87 -0.11 -6.66 0.33
CA VAL A 87 -0.73 -5.85 -0.70
C VAL A 87 -0.02 -6.06 -2.03
N PHE A 88 -0.81 -6.27 -3.07
CA PHE A 88 -0.34 -6.41 -4.44
C PHE A 88 -0.89 -5.23 -5.22
N LEU A 89 0.00 -4.32 -5.61
CA LEU A 89 -0.37 -3.09 -6.28
C LEU A 89 -0.08 -3.21 -7.77
N TYR A 90 -1.12 -3.17 -8.60
CA TYR A 90 -0.99 -3.40 -10.04
C TYR A 90 -0.83 -2.08 -10.78
N LEU A 91 0.40 -1.61 -10.87
CA LEU A 91 0.68 -0.37 -11.56
C LEU A 91 0.57 -0.54 -13.07
N PRO A 92 -0.05 0.43 -13.78
CA PRO A 92 -0.07 0.39 -15.23
C PRO A 92 1.33 0.36 -15.80
N ALA A 93 1.53 -0.30 -16.90
CA ALA A 93 2.80 -0.39 -17.60
C ALA A 93 3.84 -1.28 -16.93
N TYR A 94 3.51 -1.90 -15.79
CA TYR A 94 4.40 -2.86 -15.14
C TYR A 94 3.78 -4.25 -15.21
N PRO A 95 4.53 -5.26 -15.66
CA PRO A 95 3.96 -6.59 -15.87
C PRO A 95 3.67 -7.35 -14.59
N SER A 96 4.35 -7.02 -13.49
CA SER A 96 4.11 -7.68 -12.22
C SER A 96 3.75 -6.66 -11.15
N PRO A 97 2.93 -7.04 -10.16
CA PRO A 97 2.54 -6.10 -9.13
C PRO A 97 3.68 -5.77 -8.18
N ILE A 98 3.59 -4.60 -7.58
CA ILE A 98 4.43 -4.27 -6.45
C ILE A 98 3.84 -4.96 -5.23
N THR A 99 4.69 -5.62 -4.45
CA THR A 99 4.27 -6.35 -3.26
C THR A 99 4.79 -5.67 -2.02
N MET A 100 3.95 -5.52 -1.02
CA MET A 100 4.35 -4.89 0.22
C MET A 100 3.54 -5.46 1.38
N ILE A 101 4.05 -5.24 2.59
CA ILE A 101 3.30 -5.50 3.81
C ILE A 101 2.97 -4.15 4.40
N ALA A 102 1.70 -3.94 4.70
CA ALA A 102 1.24 -2.68 5.24
C ALA A 102 0.33 -2.95 6.43
N GLU A 103 0.34 -2.03 7.41
CA GLU A 103 -0.58 -2.15 8.52
C GLU A 103 -1.73 -1.18 8.34
N ILE A 104 -2.88 -1.56 8.83
CA ILE A 104 -4.06 -0.72 8.81
C ILE A 104 -3.97 0.26 9.98
N VAL A 105 -3.84 1.55 9.66
CA VAL A 105 -3.71 2.58 10.69
C VAL A 105 -5.01 3.30 10.96
N ARG A 106 -5.97 3.20 10.05
CA ARG A 106 -7.31 3.75 10.27
C ARG A 106 -8.28 3.09 9.31
N THR A 107 -9.54 3.05 9.70
CA THR A 107 -10.61 2.55 8.86
C THR A 107 -11.78 3.52 8.91
N GLN A 108 -12.57 3.49 7.85
CA GLN A 108 -13.74 4.34 7.75
C GLN A 108 -14.78 3.65 6.89
N THR A 109 -16.03 3.75 7.28
CA THR A 109 -17.14 3.23 6.46
C THR A 109 -17.88 4.42 5.89
N THR A 110 -18.13 4.38 4.58
CA THR A 110 -18.93 5.41 3.91
C THR A 110 -20.18 4.74 3.37
N GLY A 111 -21.33 5.11 3.92
CA GLY A 111 -22.60 4.58 3.45
C GLY A 111 -23.09 5.30 2.22
N SER A 112 -23.78 4.60 1.36
CA SER A 112 -24.42 5.20 0.21
C SER A 112 -25.70 4.41 -0.12
N SER A 113 -26.51 4.95 -1.02
CA SER A 113 -27.71 4.26 -1.46
C SER A 113 -27.38 2.98 -2.23
N LEU A 114 -26.15 2.85 -2.71
CA LEU A 114 -25.72 1.69 -3.45
C LEU A 114 -25.03 0.64 -2.56
N GLY A 115 -24.91 0.91 -1.26
CA GLY A 115 -24.28 0.02 -0.33
C GLY A 115 -23.12 0.70 0.38
N ASP A 116 -22.55 0.00 1.36
CA ASP A 116 -21.44 0.53 2.11
C ASP A 116 -20.13 0.33 1.37
N MET A 117 -19.27 1.33 1.45
CA MET A 117 -17.90 1.22 1.00
C MET A 117 -16.99 1.39 2.20
N PHE A 118 -15.90 0.67 2.20
CA PHE A 118 -14.95 0.68 3.31
C PHE A 118 -13.64 1.26 2.84
N ARG A 119 -13.06 2.12 3.67
CA ARG A 119 -11.78 2.76 3.39
C ARG A 119 -10.79 2.41 4.47
N ALA A 120 -9.53 2.30 4.09
CA ALA A 120 -8.46 2.07 5.05
C ALA A 120 -7.25 2.90 4.67
N GLY A 121 -6.62 3.49 5.68
CA GLY A 121 -5.32 4.09 5.53
C GLY A 121 -4.28 3.04 5.90
N LEU A 122 -3.32 2.83 5.02
CA LEU A 122 -2.30 1.80 5.18
C LEU A 122 -0.93 2.44 5.29
N LYS A 123 -0.15 1.94 6.24
CA LYS A 123 1.24 2.36 6.40
C LYS A 123 2.14 1.21 5.93
N ILE A 124 3.06 1.48 5.02
CA ILE A 124 3.97 0.47 4.52
C ILE A 124 4.96 0.08 5.60
N LEU A 125 5.01 -1.21 5.93
CA LEU A 125 5.95 -1.75 6.92
C LEU A 125 7.14 -2.40 6.26
N ALA A 126 6.95 -3.05 5.11
CA ALA A 126 8.03 -3.73 4.41
C ALA A 126 7.75 -3.75 2.92
N ILE A 127 8.79 -3.50 2.15
CA ILE A 127 8.71 -3.51 0.69
C ILE A 127 10.15 -3.75 0.21
N ASN A 128 10.33 -4.55 -0.84
CA ASN A 128 11.68 -4.81 -1.32
C ASN A 128 12.21 -3.64 -2.16
N LYS A 129 13.53 -3.62 -2.34
CA LYS A 129 14.19 -2.50 -3.00
C LYS A 129 13.74 -2.28 -4.43
N GLN A 130 13.52 -3.34 -5.17
CA GLN A 130 13.07 -3.22 -6.55
C GLN A 130 11.71 -2.57 -6.63
N ASP A 131 10.84 -2.95 -5.71
CA ASP A 131 9.49 -2.41 -5.67
C ASP A 131 9.48 -0.96 -5.18
N ILE A 132 10.38 -0.60 -4.27
CA ILE A 132 10.54 0.79 -3.86
C ILE A 132 10.88 1.65 -5.09
N ASN A 133 11.82 1.19 -5.90
CA ASN A 133 12.22 1.95 -7.09
C ASN A 133 11.08 2.08 -8.09
N ARG A 134 10.32 1.01 -8.29
CA ARG A 134 9.18 1.06 -9.20
C ARG A 134 8.11 2.02 -8.70
N LEU A 135 7.84 1.98 -7.40
CA LEU A 135 6.86 2.87 -6.80
C LEU A 135 7.29 4.32 -6.93
N ASP A 136 8.56 4.59 -6.64
CA ASP A 136 9.09 5.95 -6.74
C ASP A 136 8.97 6.49 -8.16
N ARG A 137 9.32 5.69 -9.16
CA ARG A 137 9.21 6.09 -10.56
C ARG A 137 7.76 6.35 -10.96
N PHE A 138 6.86 5.50 -10.50
CA PHE A 138 5.45 5.68 -10.80
C PHE A 138 4.93 6.99 -10.20
N LEU A 139 5.26 7.27 -8.95
CA LEU A 139 4.80 8.48 -8.28
C LEU A 139 5.36 9.72 -8.93
N LEU A 140 6.63 9.67 -9.31
CA LEU A 140 7.26 10.80 -10.00
C LEU A 140 6.60 11.06 -11.34
N ALA A 141 6.35 10.00 -12.10
CA ALA A 141 5.70 10.14 -13.41
C ALA A 141 4.29 10.71 -13.27
N GLU A 142 3.55 10.28 -12.24
CA GLU A 142 2.20 10.81 -12.02
C GLU A 142 2.22 12.27 -11.63
N LYS A 143 3.20 12.69 -10.84
CA LYS A 143 3.34 14.09 -10.48
C LYS A 143 3.62 14.94 -11.71
N ILE A 144 4.53 14.48 -12.56
CA ILE A 144 4.87 15.20 -13.78
C ILE A 144 3.65 15.28 -14.71
N ARG A 145 2.95 14.17 -14.86
CA ARG A 145 1.77 14.12 -15.72
C ARG A 145 0.69 15.11 -15.25
N LYS A 146 0.46 15.14 -13.93
CA LYS A 146 -0.56 16.02 -13.37
C LYS A 146 -0.19 17.48 -13.48
N HIS A 147 1.08 17.81 -13.31
CA HIS A 147 1.52 19.18 -13.49
C HIS A 147 1.38 19.63 -14.94
N SER A 148 1.74 18.75 -15.87
CA SER A 148 1.61 19.07 -17.30
C SER A 148 0.16 19.15 -17.73
N GLY A 149 -0.68 18.26 -17.19
CA GLY A 149 -2.08 18.22 -17.57
C GLY A 149 -2.94 19.26 -16.86
N GLY A 150 -2.43 19.85 -15.80
CA GLY A 150 -3.18 20.82 -15.02
C GLY A 150 -3.19 22.24 -15.61
N THR A 151 -2.49 22.42 -16.67
CA THR A 151 -2.41 23.73 -17.32
C THR A 151 -3.60 24.00 -18.24
#